data_5e4171ca5a00805ebe3fdb8bb6fc0430
#
_entry.id   5e4171ca5a00805ebe3fdb8bb6fc0430
#
_cell.length_a   1.000
_cell.length_b   1.000
_cell.length_c   1.000
_cell.angle_alpha   90.00
_cell.angle_beta   90.00
_cell.angle_gamma   90.00
#
_symmetry.space_group_name_H-M   'P 1'
#
loop_
_entity.id
_entity.type
_entity.pdbx_description
1 polymer ?
#
loop_
_entity_poly.entity_id
_entity_poly.type
_entity_poly.pdbx_seq_one_letter_code
_entity_poly.pdbx_strand_id
1 'polypeptide(L)'
;MANHKSSEKRIRTTARETAVNSARRSRIRTFVRKVELACTAGDAAAAEAAFKAARPEIQRGVAKGALKKATASRKISRLSARIKAMKS
;
A
#
# COMPACT_ATOMS: atom_id res chain seq x y z
N MET A 1 -0.23 13.43 -37.02
CA MET A 1 0.41 14.41 -36.14
C MET A 1 0.28 14.08 -34.69
N ALA A 2 1.38 13.85 -34.07
CA ALA A 2 1.41 13.40 -32.70
C ALA A 2 0.99 14.46 -31.69
N ASN A 3 0.99 15.73 -32.06
CA ASN A 3 0.82 16.84 -31.12
C ASN A 3 -0.59 17.43 -31.08
N HIS A 4 -1.58 16.57 -31.08
CA HIS A 4 -2.95 17.00 -30.89
C HIS A 4 -3.22 17.34 -29.43
N LYS A 5 -4.12 18.29 -29.18
CA LYS A 5 -4.53 18.69 -27.84
C LYS A 5 -4.99 17.50 -27.00
N SER A 6 -5.67 16.53 -27.62
CA SER A 6 -6.12 15.32 -26.93
C SER A 6 -4.95 14.45 -26.46
N SER A 7 -3.89 14.35 -27.27
CA SER A 7 -2.67 13.58 -26.89
C SER A 7 -1.94 14.26 -25.74
N GLU A 8 -1.82 15.59 -25.79
CA GLU A 8 -1.19 16.36 -24.72
C GLU A 8 -1.96 16.26 -23.41
N LYS A 9 -3.29 16.29 -23.49
CA LYS A 9 -4.16 16.14 -22.33
C LYS A 9 -3.98 14.74 -21.71
N ARG A 10 -3.90 13.72 -22.55
CA ARG A 10 -3.69 12.34 -22.11
C ARG A 10 -2.36 12.19 -21.39
N ILE A 11 -1.29 12.77 -21.93
CA ILE A 11 0.03 12.75 -21.30
C ILE A 11 0.00 13.40 -19.93
N ARG A 12 -0.63 14.57 -19.80
CA ARG A 12 -0.76 15.27 -18.53
C ARG A 12 -1.58 14.47 -17.52
N THR A 13 -2.69 13.88 -17.97
CA THR A 13 -3.54 13.06 -17.12
C THR A 13 -2.79 11.82 -16.63
N THR A 14 -2.05 11.15 -17.50
CA THR A 14 -1.24 9.98 -17.14
C THR A 14 -0.16 10.35 -16.13
N ALA A 15 0.52 11.47 -16.34
CA ALA A 15 1.54 11.96 -15.40
C ALA A 15 0.95 12.22 -14.02
N ARG A 16 -0.23 12.84 -13.97
CA ARG A 16 -0.95 13.10 -12.71
C ARG A 16 -1.33 11.81 -12.01
N GLU A 17 -1.89 10.86 -12.74
CA GLU A 17 -2.27 9.56 -12.19
C GLU A 17 -1.06 8.81 -11.64
N THR A 18 0.06 8.83 -12.36
CA THR A 18 1.30 8.21 -11.92
C THR A 18 1.79 8.85 -10.63
N ALA A 19 1.76 10.17 -10.53
CA ALA A 19 2.17 10.89 -9.32
C ALA A 19 1.28 10.54 -8.13
N VAL A 20 -0.03 10.51 -8.32
CA VAL A 20 -0.99 10.15 -7.26
C VAL A 20 -0.78 8.71 -6.82
N ASN A 21 -0.63 7.78 -7.76
CA ASN A 21 -0.40 6.37 -7.44
C ASN A 21 0.94 6.14 -6.75
N SER A 22 1.98 6.87 -7.14
CA SER A 22 3.29 6.81 -6.49
C SER A 22 3.21 7.28 -5.04
N ALA A 23 2.52 8.38 -4.78
CA ALA A 23 2.30 8.89 -3.43
C ALA A 23 1.52 7.90 -2.58
N ARG A 24 0.49 7.28 -3.16
CA ARG A 24 -0.32 6.27 -2.48
C ARG A 24 0.49 5.03 -2.14
N ARG A 25 1.34 4.55 -3.06
CA ARG A 25 2.23 3.42 -2.80
C ARG A 25 3.24 3.73 -1.70
N SER A 26 3.78 4.94 -1.68
CA SER A 26 4.70 5.39 -0.63
C SER A 26 4.02 5.39 0.73
N ARG A 27 2.78 5.87 0.79
CA ARG A 27 1.97 5.87 2.02
C ARG A 27 1.74 4.45 2.53
N ILE A 28 1.38 3.54 1.64
CA ILE A 28 1.17 2.13 1.97
C ILE A 28 2.46 1.51 2.51
N ARG A 29 3.60 1.76 1.87
CA ARG A 29 4.90 1.28 2.34
C ARG A 29 5.21 1.76 3.75
N THR A 30 4.88 3.01 4.06
CA THR A 30 5.07 3.58 5.39
C THR A 30 4.26 2.83 6.42
N PHE A 31 2.99 2.56 6.15
CA PHE A 31 2.12 1.80 7.06
C PHE A 31 2.62 0.36 7.24
N VAL A 32 3.00 -0.31 6.16
CA VAL A 32 3.55 -1.67 6.22
C VAL A 32 4.83 -1.71 7.03
N ARG A 33 5.71 -0.73 6.83
CA ARG A 33 6.97 -0.63 7.57
C ARG A 33 6.74 -0.48 9.08
N LYS A 34 5.73 0.27 9.48
CA LYS A 34 5.38 0.40 10.91
C LYS A 34 5.00 -0.95 11.51
N VAL A 35 4.26 -1.76 10.78
CA VAL A 35 3.90 -3.13 11.21
C VAL A 35 5.17 -3.97 11.34
N GLU A 36 6.03 -3.94 10.34
CA GLU A 36 7.27 -4.72 10.34
C GLU A 36 8.21 -4.33 11.48
N LEU A 37 8.33 -3.03 11.76
CA LEU A 37 9.15 -2.54 12.86
C LEU A 37 8.61 -3.02 14.22
N ALA A 38 7.30 -2.99 14.41
CA ALA A 38 6.66 -3.48 15.62
C ALA A 38 6.89 -5.00 15.78
N CYS A 39 6.81 -5.74 14.68
CA CYS A 39 7.10 -7.18 14.67
C CYS A 39 8.55 -7.45 15.05
N THR A 40 9.48 -6.70 14.50
CA THR A 40 10.92 -6.83 14.80
C THR A 40 11.20 -6.50 16.26
N ALA A 41 10.50 -5.52 16.82
CA ALA A 41 10.63 -5.14 18.22
C ALA A 41 10.01 -6.16 19.19
N GLY A 42 9.25 -7.13 18.67
CA GLY A 42 8.60 -8.15 19.49
C GLY A 42 7.35 -7.65 20.21
N ASP A 43 6.80 -6.51 19.82
CA ASP A 43 5.63 -5.92 20.44
C ASP A 43 4.36 -6.29 19.66
N ALA A 44 3.72 -7.38 20.05
CA ALA A 44 2.53 -7.90 19.39
C ALA A 44 1.37 -6.92 19.42
N ALA A 45 1.19 -6.20 20.52
CA ALA A 45 0.10 -5.21 20.66
C ALA A 45 0.31 -4.03 19.70
N ALA A 46 1.54 -3.52 19.61
CA ALA A 46 1.87 -2.46 18.68
C ALA A 46 1.75 -2.93 17.22
N ALA A 47 2.15 -4.16 16.94
CA ALA A 47 2.04 -4.76 15.61
C ALA A 47 0.57 -4.88 15.19
N GLU A 48 -0.31 -5.30 16.08
CA GLU A 48 -1.74 -5.39 15.80
C GLU A 48 -2.35 -4.02 15.52
N ALA A 49 -2.01 -3.04 16.35
CA ALA A 49 -2.50 -1.67 16.18
C ALA A 49 -2.03 -1.09 14.83
N ALA A 50 -0.76 -1.29 14.49
CA ALA A 50 -0.19 -0.84 13.23
C ALA A 50 -0.84 -1.55 12.04
N PHE A 51 -1.08 -2.85 12.15
CA PHE A 51 -1.74 -3.64 11.11
C PHE A 51 -3.18 -3.19 10.88
N LYS A 52 -3.89 -2.92 11.96
CA LYS A 52 -5.28 -2.42 11.89
C LYS A 52 -5.36 -1.11 11.13
N ALA A 53 -4.34 -0.26 11.25
CA ALA A 53 -4.24 0.99 10.50
C ALA A 53 -3.76 0.76 9.06
N ALA A 54 -2.87 -0.20 8.83
CA ALA A 54 -2.28 -0.49 7.52
C ALA A 54 -3.25 -1.19 6.57
N ARG A 55 -4.05 -2.10 7.08
CA ARG A 55 -4.96 -2.92 6.27
C ARG A 55 -5.91 -2.09 5.40
N PRO A 56 -6.63 -1.08 5.94
CA PRO A 56 -7.49 -0.24 5.09
C PRO A 56 -6.72 0.52 4.02
N GLU A 57 -5.51 0.95 4.33
CA GLU A 57 -4.66 1.68 3.36
C GLU A 57 -4.27 0.77 2.19
N ILE A 58 -3.92 -0.49 2.46
CA ILE A 58 -3.60 -1.46 1.43
C ILE A 58 -4.84 -1.73 0.56
N GLN A 59 -6.01 -1.90 1.18
CA GLN A 59 -7.26 -2.13 0.47
C GLN A 59 -7.65 -0.94 -0.40
N ARG A 60 -7.46 0.29 0.08
CA ARG A 60 -7.68 1.50 -0.72
C ARG A 60 -6.72 1.55 -1.91
N GLY A 61 -5.49 1.11 -1.72
CA GLY A 61 -4.51 1.03 -2.80
C GLY A 61 -4.99 0.15 -3.95
N VAL A 62 -5.64 -0.96 -3.64
CA VAL A 62 -6.24 -1.84 -4.65
C VAL A 62 -7.41 -1.15 -5.34
N ALA A 63 -8.32 -0.56 -4.55
CA ALA A 63 -9.51 0.12 -5.08
C ALA A 63 -9.15 1.28 -5.99
N LYS A 64 -8.04 1.96 -5.73
CA LYS A 64 -7.57 3.09 -6.52
C LYS A 64 -6.59 2.70 -7.63
N GLY A 65 -6.31 1.42 -7.79
CA GLY A 65 -5.43 0.94 -8.85
C GLY A 65 -3.94 1.12 -8.60
N ALA A 66 -3.54 1.50 -7.40
CA ALA A 66 -2.12 1.66 -7.05
C ALA A 66 -1.43 0.32 -6.76
N LEU A 67 -2.18 -0.68 -6.34
CA LEU A 67 -1.68 -2.04 -6.07
C LEU A 67 -2.54 -3.06 -6.77
N LYS A 68 -1.91 -4.15 -7.18
CA LYS A 68 -2.62 -5.33 -7.70
C LYS A 68 -3.26 -6.09 -6.53
N LYS A 69 -4.45 -6.60 -6.75
CA LYS A 69 -5.21 -7.36 -5.75
C LYS A 69 -4.39 -8.52 -5.16
N ALA A 70 -3.73 -9.30 -6.02
CA ALA A 70 -2.91 -10.42 -5.58
C ALA A 70 -1.75 -9.98 -4.70
N THR A 71 -1.09 -8.89 -5.03
CA THR A 71 0.00 -8.32 -4.25
C THR A 71 -0.49 -7.88 -2.87
N ALA A 72 -1.63 -7.19 -2.83
CA ALA A 72 -2.25 -6.71 -1.60
C ALA A 72 -2.65 -7.86 -0.69
N SER A 73 -3.30 -8.88 -1.24
CA SER A 73 -3.69 -10.08 -0.51
C SER A 73 -2.49 -10.77 0.13
N ARG A 74 -1.41 -10.89 -0.63
CA ARG A 74 -0.18 -11.51 -0.14
C ARG A 74 0.42 -10.71 1.02
N LYS A 75 0.48 -9.40 0.90
CA LYS A 75 1.00 -8.52 1.96
C LYS A 75 0.18 -8.66 3.24
N ILE A 76 -1.14 -8.58 3.13
CA ILE A 76 -2.05 -8.70 4.27
C ILE A 76 -1.89 -10.07 4.93
N SER A 77 -1.87 -11.14 4.15
CA SER A 77 -1.71 -12.51 4.67
C SER A 77 -0.39 -12.69 5.41
N ARG A 78 0.72 -12.21 4.83
CA ARG A 78 2.05 -12.33 5.45
C ARG A 78 2.15 -11.55 6.74
N LEU A 79 1.64 -10.33 6.78
CA LEU A 79 1.65 -9.51 7.99
C LEU A 79 0.78 -10.13 9.08
N SER A 80 -0.41 -10.60 8.71
CA SER A 80 -1.32 -11.26 9.64
C SER A 80 -0.69 -12.53 10.25
N ALA A 81 -0.07 -13.36 9.41
CA ALA A 81 0.59 -14.57 9.85
C ALA A 81 1.76 -14.27 10.80
N ARG A 82 2.53 -13.24 10.48
CA ARG A 82 3.67 -12.82 11.30
C ARG A 82 3.23 -12.38 12.70
N ILE A 83 2.16 -11.58 12.75
CA ILE A 83 1.60 -11.12 14.02
C ILE A 83 1.03 -12.29 14.83
N LYS A 84 0.33 -13.20 14.16
CA LYS A 84 -0.22 -14.39 14.78
C LYS A 84 0.88 -15.26 15.39
N ALA A 85 1.99 -15.41 14.70
CA ALA A 85 3.16 -16.16 15.20
C ALA A 85 3.75 -15.51 16.45
N MET A 86 3.71 -14.19 16.55
CA MET A 86 4.20 -13.46 17.72
C MET A 86 3.37 -13.73 18.98
N LYS A 87 2.09 -14.03 18.80
CA LYS A 87 1.17 -14.28 19.90
C LYS A 87 1.21 -15.71 20.42
N SER A 88 1.79 -16.62 19.66
CA SER A 88 1.82 -18.07 20.00
C SER A 88 2.88 -18.43 21.04
#